data_7681f6e807da4610441e350d1305d82d
#
_entry.id   7681f6e807da4610441e350d1305d82d
#
_cell.length_a   1.000
_cell.length_b   1.000
_cell.length_c   1.000
_cell.angle_alpha   90.00
_cell.angle_beta   90.00
_cell.angle_gamma   90.00
#
_symmetry.space_group_name_H-M   'P 1'
#
loop_
_entity.id
_entity.type
_entity.pdbx_description
1 polymer ?
#
loop_
_entity_poly.entity_id
_entity_poly.type
_entity_poly.pdbx_seq_one_letter_code
_entity_poly.pdbx_strand_id
1 'polypeptide(L)' 'MQRDDGNIVPIEVKLAPTAADSDVAHLRWLRAELPDHVADAAVLTTGREAYRRPDGIAVIPLALLGP' A
#
# COMPACT_ATOMS: atom_id res chain seq x y z
N MET A 1 -3.67 -4.35 8.47
CA MET A 1 -3.71 -5.59 9.28
C MET A 1 -2.57 -5.55 10.27
N GLN A 2 -2.84 -5.91 11.51
CA GLN A 2 -1.82 -5.96 12.54
C GLN A 2 -1.40 -7.40 12.80
N ARG A 3 -0.11 -7.61 12.97
CA ARG A 3 0.46 -8.92 13.24
C ARG A 3 0.77 -9.06 14.72
N ASP A 4 0.90 -10.30 15.20
CA ASP A 4 1.15 -10.59 16.60
C ASP A 4 2.48 -10.01 17.10
N ASP A 5 3.43 -9.78 16.22
CA ASP A 5 4.72 -9.20 16.57
C ASP A 5 4.67 -7.65 16.61
N GLY A 6 3.48 -7.07 16.46
CA GLY A 6 3.31 -5.62 16.46
C GLY A 6 3.49 -4.95 15.12
N ASN A 7 3.84 -5.69 14.08
CA ASN A 7 3.99 -5.13 12.74
C ASN A 7 2.62 -4.91 12.09
N ILE A 8 2.54 -3.86 11.27
CA ILE A 8 1.33 -3.54 10.53
C ILE A 8 1.65 -3.44 9.05
N VAL A 9 0.62 -3.67 8.22
CA VAL A 9 0.69 -3.45 6.78
C VAL A 9 -0.48 -2.56 6.41
N PRO A 10 -0.29 -1.24 6.38
CA PRO A 10 -1.36 -0.32 6.01
C PRO A 10 -1.72 -0.49 4.54
N ILE A 11 -3.02 -0.48 4.26
CA ILE A 11 -3.56 -0.65 2.92
C ILE A 11 -4.49 0.51 2.63
N GLU A 12 -4.29 1.16 1.48
CA GLU A 12 -5.12 2.25 1.01
C GLU A 12 -5.87 1.79 -0.24
N VAL A 13 -7.15 2.13 -0.35
CA VAL A 13 -7.95 1.80 -1.53
C VAL A 13 -8.12 3.04 -2.38
N LYS A 14 -7.74 2.96 -3.65
CA LYS A 14 -7.89 4.05 -4.60
C LYS A 14 -8.73 3.57 -5.78
N LEU A 15 -9.91 4.15 -5.95
CA LEU A 15 -10.80 3.78 -7.05
C LEU A 15 -10.40 4.51 -8.34
N ALA A 16 -9.18 4.23 -8.77
CA ALA A 16 -8.61 4.76 -9.99
C ALA A 16 -7.58 3.75 -10.50
N PRO A 17 -7.25 3.79 -11.81
CA PRO A 17 -6.33 2.79 -12.39
C PRO A 17 -4.88 2.95 -11.95
N THR A 18 -4.50 4.11 -11.44
CA THR A 18 -3.12 4.35 -11.01
C THR A 18 -3.10 5.03 -9.65
N ALA A 19 -1.95 4.94 -8.98
CA ALA A 19 -1.73 5.61 -7.70
C ALA A 19 -0.72 6.74 -7.91
N ALA A 20 -1.13 7.97 -7.61
CA ALA A 20 -0.26 9.14 -7.67
C ALA A 20 0.48 9.33 -6.35
N ASP A 21 1.50 10.21 -6.35
CA ASP A 21 2.27 10.49 -5.13
C ASP A 21 1.39 10.95 -3.98
N SER A 22 0.36 11.76 -4.27
CA SER A 22 -0.57 12.22 -3.24
C SER A 22 -1.39 11.09 -2.63
N ASP A 23 -1.64 10.04 -3.40
CA ASP A 23 -2.41 8.90 -2.93
C ASP A 23 -1.64 8.04 -1.94
N VAL A 24 -0.31 8.07 -2.00
CA VAL A 24 0.54 7.27 -1.13
C VAL A 24 1.19 8.09 -0.01
N ALA A 25 0.94 9.39 0.02
CA ALA A 25 1.58 10.26 0.99
C ALA A 25 1.34 9.81 2.43
N HIS A 26 0.11 9.40 2.74
CA HIS A 26 -0.23 8.92 4.06
C HIS A 26 0.54 7.65 4.43
N LEU A 27 0.66 6.74 3.49
CA LEU A 27 1.41 5.49 3.71
C LEU A 27 2.89 5.76 3.93
N ARG A 28 3.45 6.70 3.17
CA ARG A 28 4.84 7.10 3.34
C ARG A 28 5.07 7.74 4.69
N TRP A 29 4.12 8.58 5.12
CA TRP A 29 4.18 9.21 6.44
C TRP A 29 4.17 8.17 7.55
N LEU A 30 3.26 7.20 7.48
CA LEU A 30 3.18 6.12 8.46
C LEU A 30 4.47 5.32 8.53
N ARG A 31 5.05 5.00 7.36
CA ARG A 31 6.29 4.24 7.31
C ARG A 31 7.44 5.02 7.94
N ALA A 32 7.47 6.33 7.73
CA ALA A 32 8.52 7.18 8.30
C ALA A 32 8.36 7.34 9.83
N GLU A 33 7.11 7.40 10.31
CA GLU A 33 6.83 7.56 11.73
C GLU A 33 7.02 6.27 12.52
N LEU A 34 6.75 5.12 11.89
CA LEU A 34 6.77 3.82 12.54
C LEU A 34 7.65 2.83 11.76
N PRO A 35 8.94 3.14 11.54
CA PRO A 35 9.78 2.32 10.66
C PRO A 35 9.94 0.88 11.14
N ASP A 36 9.88 0.65 12.45
CA ASP A 36 10.03 -0.69 13.02
C ASP A 36 8.71 -1.47 13.08
N HIS A 37 7.60 -0.83 12.76
CA HIS A 37 6.27 -1.45 12.88
C HIS A 37 5.57 -1.61 11.55
N VAL A 38 5.93 -0.82 10.53
CA VAL A 38 5.34 -0.94 9.20
C VAL A 38 6.16 -1.91 8.38
N ALA A 39 5.66 -3.14 8.25
CA ALA A 39 6.36 -4.18 7.51
C ALA A 39 6.34 -3.94 6.02
N ASP A 40 5.22 -3.40 5.51
CA ASP A 40 5.06 -3.07 4.10
C ASP A 40 3.91 -2.08 3.99
N ALA A 41 3.63 -1.60 2.79
CA ALA A 41 2.49 -0.73 2.55
C ALA A 41 1.99 -0.97 1.13
N ALA A 42 0.69 -0.87 0.93
CA ALA A 42 0.10 -1.17 -0.37
C ALA A 42 -1.06 -0.24 -0.69
N VAL A 43 -1.25 0.03 -1.98
CA VAL A 43 -2.42 0.71 -2.52
C VAL A 43 -3.15 -0.27 -3.42
N LEU A 44 -4.45 -0.44 -3.20
CA LEU A 44 -5.32 -1.24 -4.05
C LEU A 44 -5.96 -0.33 -5.09
N THR A 45 -5.84 -0.66 -6.36
CA THR A 45 -6.36 0.17 -7.46
C THR A 45 -7.31 -0.62 -8.34
N THR A 46 -7.99 0.10 -9.25
CA THR A 46 -8.81 -0.53 -10.28
C THR A 46 -8.01 -0.81 -11.55
N GLY A 47 -6.69 -0.59 -11.52
CA GLY A 47 -5.82 -0.87 -12.64
C GLY A 47 -5.65 -2.35 -12.90
N ARG A 48 -4.80 -2.69 -13.86
CA ARG A 48 -4.59 -4.07 -14.29
C ARG A 48 -3.25 -4.64 -13.88
N GLU A 49 -2.29 -3.79 -13.52
CA GLU A 49 -0.93 -4.21 -13.28
C GLU A 49 -0.55 -4.07 -11.81
N ALA A 50 0.11 -5.11 -11.29
CA ALA A 50 0.75 -5.05 -9.99
C ALA A 50 2.19 -4.60 -10.18
N TYR A 51 2.63 -3.65 -9.37
CA TYR A 51 4.01 -3.17 -9.42
C TYR A 51 4.40 -2.56 -8.09
N ARG A 52 5.70 -2.35 -7.90
CA ARG A 52 6.20 -1.65 -6.73
C ARG A 52 6.75 -0.29 -7.17
N ARG A 53 6.31 0.74 -6.48
CA ARG A 53 6.73 2.10 -6.77
C ARG A 53 8.20 2.30 -6.37
N PRO A 54 8.88 3.33 -6.92
CA PRO A 54 10.25 3.64 -6.51
C PRO A 54 10.40 3.88 -5.01
N ASP A 55 9.34 4.37 -4.35
CA ASP A 55 9.34 4.56 -2.89
C ASP A 55 9.12 3.26 -2.11
N GLY A 56 8.95 2.13 -2.80
CA GLY A 56 8.79 0.83 -2.16
C GLY A 56 7.36 0.43 -1.87
N ILE A 57 6.38 1.30 -2.12
CA ILE A 57 4.98 1.00 -1.85
C ILE A 57 4.42 0.15 -3.00
N ALA A 58 3.76 -0.96 -2.65
CA ALA A 58 3.17 -1.87 -3.61
C ALA A 58 1.86 -1.31 -4.15
N VAL A 59 1.63 -1.46 -5.45
CA VAL A 59 0.36 -1.14 -6.10
C VAL A 59 -0.24 -2.44 -6.62
N ILE A 60 -1.44 -2.77 -6.14
CA ILE A 60 -2.04 -4.08 -6.41
C ILE A 60 -3.45 -3.88 -6.95
N PRO A 61 -3.77 -4.47 -8.12
CA PRO A 61 -5.13 -4.41 -8.65
C PRO A 61 -6.11 -5.13 -7.73
N LEU A 62 -7.26 -4.51 -7.48
CA LEU A 62 -8.32 -5.13 -6.69
C LEU A 62 -8.75 -6.46 -7.30
N ALA A 63 -8.74 -6.57 -8.62
CA ALA A 63 -9.16 -7.77 -9.32
C ALA A 63 -8.30 -9.00 -8.97
N LEU A 64 -7.10 -8.81 -8.46
CA LEU A 64 -6.22 -9.92 -8.06
C LEU A 64 -6.57 -10.45 -6.67
N LEU A 65 -7.41 -9.76 -5.91
CA LEU A 65 -7.74 -10.13 -4.53
C LEU A 65 -9.02 -10.94 -4.43
N GLY A 66 -9.83 -10.95 -5.45
CA GLY A 66 -11.13 -11.59 -5.40
C GLY A 66 -11.26 -12.73 -6.36
N PRO A 67 -12.29 -13.55 -6.15
CA PRO A 67 -12.62 -14.58 -7.12
C PRO A 67 -13.13 -13.97 -8.40
#